data_ab6c00811fa66c50c344a3c4b70e2c8c
#
_entry.id   ab6c00811fa66c50c344a3c4b70e2c8c
#
_cell.length_a   1.000
_cell.length_b   1.000
_cell.length_c   1.000
_cell.angle_alpha   90.00
_cell.angle_beta   90.00
_cell.angle_gamma   90.00
#
_symmetry.space_group_name_H-M   'P 1'
#
loop_
_entity.id
_entity.type
_entity.pdbx_description
1 polymer ?
#
loop_
_entity_poly.entity_id
_entity_poly.type
_entity_poly.pdbx_seq_one_letter_code
_entity_poly.pdbx_strand_id
1 'polypeptide(L)'
;MEKKTIVITGSSDGIGAAAARQLKAMGHNVIIVGRSKEKTEKIAKEIDAPFHLVDYADLSQVKRLADELNKYEKIDVLVNNAGGAQNERKITIDGYEKTFQINHLGAFLLTNLLLEKLIESKATIIQTSSIAANMFGMNLDVHDLNNEKNYSP
;
A
#
# COMPACT_ATOMS: atom_id res chain seq x y z
N MET A 1 12.32 23.26 3.46
CA MET A 1 12.19 21.85 3.89
C MET A 1 13.08 20.97 3.02
N GLU A 2 13.72 19.99 3.60
CA GLU A 2 14.50 19.01 2.82
C GLU A 2 13.57 18.20 1.90
N LYS A 3 13.99 18.02 0.63
CA LYS A 3 13.25 17.28 -0.36
C LYS A 3 13.34 15.78 -0.06
N LYS A 4 12.19 15.12 0.11
CA LYS A 4 12.09 13.69 0.47
C LYS A 4 11.58 12.87 -0.70
N THR A 5 12.00 11.60 -0.77
CA THR A 5 11.42 10.57 -1.64
C THR A 5 10.37 9.79 -0.87
N ILE A 6 9.12 9.86 -1.31
CA ILE A 6 7.95 9.36 -0.61
C ILE A 6 7.20 8.37 -1.51
N VAL A 7 7.13 7.12 -1.10
CA VAL A 7 6.34 6.07 -1.77
C VAL A 7 4.96 6.01 -1.11
N ILE A 8 3.89 6.12 -1.90
CA ILE A 8 2.52 6.05 -1.38
C ILE A 8 1.77 4.92 -2.09
N THR A 9 1.43 3.86 -1.37
CA THR A 9 0.61 2.79 -1.92
C THR A 9 -0.88 3.16 -1.88
N GLY A 10 -1.66 2.70 -2.87
CA GLY A 10 -3.07 3.10 -3.01
C GLY A 10 -3.26 4.57 -3.36
N SER A 11 -2.29 5.19 -4.04
CA SER A 11 -2.30 6.62 -4.37
C SER A 11 -2.94 6.95 -5.73
N SER A 12 -3.66 6.01 -6.34
CA SER A 12 -4.41 6.24 -7.57
C SER A 12 -5.80 6.86 -7.36
N ASP A 13 -6.28 6.94 -6.11
CA ASP A 13 -7.61 7.46 -5.76
C ASP A 13 -7.67 7.91 -4.29
N GLY A 14 -8.77 8.55 -3.89
CA GLY A 14 -9.10 8.87 -2.50
C GLY A 14 -8.00 9.60 -1.72
N ILE A 15 -7.79 9.16 -0.49
CA ILE A 15 -6.85 9.78 0.46
C ILE A 15 -5.40 9.72 -0.07
N GLY A 16 -5.00 8.59 -0.64
CA GLY A 16 -3.65 8.43 -1.18
C GLY A 16 -3.35 9.40 -2.32
N ALA A 17 -4.31 9.61 -3.24
CA ALA A 17 -4.16 10.56 -4.33
C ALA A 17 -4.13 12.02 -3.83
N ALA A 18 -4.95 12.35 -2.84
CA ALA A 18 -4.95 13.68 -2.22
C ALA A 18 -3.61 13.97 -1.53
N ALA A 19 -3.09 13.02 -0.75
CA ALA A 19 -1.78 13.13 -0.11
C ALA A 19 -0.64 13.29 -1.14
N ALA A 20 -0.69 12.51 -2.23
CA ALA A 20 0.30 12.58 -3.29
C ALA A 20 0.38 13.99 -3.92
N ARG A 21 -0.79 14.59 -4.23
CA ARG A 21 -0.86 15.97 -4.76
C ARG A 21 -0.27 16.98 -3.79
N GLN A 22 -0.65 16.93 -2.53
CA GLN A 22 -0.18 17.86 -1.52
C GLN A 22 1.34 17.76 -1.30
N LEU A 23 1.86 16.54 -1.15
CA LEU A 23 3.28 16.31 -0.94
C LEU A 23 4.12 16.72 -2.16
N LYS A 24 3.62 16.50 -3.37
CA LYS A 24 4.27 16.99 -4.60
C LYS A 24 4.27 18.52 -4.65
N ALA A 25 3.15 19.18 -4.30
CA ALA A 25 3.05 20.64 -4.22
C ALA A 25 4.00 21.25 -3.16
N MET A 26 4.33 20.49 -2.11
CA MET A 26 5.34 20.86 -1.11
C MET A 26 6.78 20.65 -1.59
N GLY A 27 6.98 20.16 -2.82
CA GLY A 27 8.31 20.01 -3.44
C GLY A 27 8.96 18.65 -3.23
N HIS A 28 8.26 17.67 -2.68
CA HIS A 28 8.79 16.32 -2.47
C HIS A 28 8.79 15.47 -3.76
N ASN A 29 9.66 14.47 -3.82
CA ASN A 29 9.61 13.41 -4.82
C ASN A 29 8.57 12.37 -4.38
N VAL A 30 7.46 12.28 -5.10
CA VAL A 30 6.40 11.31 -4.80
C VAL A 30 6.42 10.18 -5.83
N ILE A 31 6.31 8.95 -5.36
CA ILE A 31 6.19 7.74 -6.18
C ILE A 31 4.78 7.19 -5.99
N ILE A 32 4.03 7.14 -7.10
CA ILE A 32 2.64 6.68 -7.11
C ILE A 32 2.61 5.16 -7.25
N VAL A 33 1.86 4.50 -6.38
CA VAL A 33 1.62 3.05 -6.48
C VAL A 33 0.12 2.78 -6.45
N GLY A 34 -0.39 2.14 -7.51
CA GLY A 34 -1.81 1.86 -7.63
C GLY A 34 -2.12 0.59 -8.43
N ARG A 35 -3.37 0.12 -8.36
CA ARG A 35 -3.81 -1.08 -9.08
C ARG A 35 -4.39 -0.74 -10.45
N SER A 36 -5.24 0.27 -10.53
CA SER A 36 -5.88 0.65 -11.78
C SER A 36 -4.90 1.42 -12.66
N LYS A 37 -4.56 0.87 -13.81
CA LYS A 37 -3.65 1.51 -14.77
C LYS A 37 -4.12 2.93 -15.10
N GLU A 38 -5.38 3.07 -15.55
CA GLU A 38 -5.95 4.35 -15.94
C GLU A 38 -5.88 5.41 -14.84
N LYS A 39 -6.35 5.05 -13.62
CA LYS A 39 -6.34 6.00 -12.48
C LYS A 39 -4.91 6.34 -12.04
N THR A 40 -4.02 5.35 -12.02
CA THR A 40 -2.64 5.54 -11.58
C THR A 40 -1.88 6.45 -12.55
N GLU A 41 -1.98 6.19 -13.85
CA GLU A 41 -1.37 7.02 -14.90
C GLU A 41 -1.93 8.44 -14.91
N LYS A 42 -3.24 8.59 -14.66
CA LYS A 42 -3.87 9.92 -14.57
C LYS A 42 -3.26 10.77 -13.45
N ILE A 43 -3.15 10.21 -12.23
CA ILE A 43 -2.55 10.94 -11.09
C ILE A 43 -1.07 11.20 -11.34
N ALA A 44 -0.34 10.19 -11.82
CA ALA A 44 1.09 10.32 -12.10
C ALA A 44 1.38 11.43 -13.10
N LYS A 45 0.60 11.50 -14.20
CA LYS A 45 0.70 12.55 -15.20
C LYS A 45 0.30 13.93 -14.65
N GLU A 46 -0.76 13.98 -13.85
CA GLU A 46 -1.25 15.23 -13.25
C GLU A 46 -0.19 15.93 -12.40
N ILE A 47 0.56 15.16 -11.63
CA ILE A 47 1.56 15.71 -10.70
C ILE A 47 3.01 15.51 -11.15
N ASP A 48 3.23 15.05 -12.38
CA ASP A 48 4.55 14.73 -12.92
C ASP A 48 5.38 13.86 -11.96
N ALA A 49 4.88 12.64 -11.69
CA ALA A 49 5.48 11.69 -10.77
C ALA A 49 5.68 10.31 -11.40
N PRO A 50 6.75 9.59 -11.05
CA PRO A 50 6.88 8.17 -11.41
C PRO A 50 5.78 7.34 -10.76
N PHE A 51 5.43 6.22 -11.39
CA PHE A 51 4.42 5.32 -10.87
C PHE A 51 4.76 3.84 -11.09
N HIS A 52 4.16 3.00 -10.27
CA HIS A 52 4.18 1.55 -10.40
C HIS A 52 2.77 0.97 -10.30
N LEU A 53 2.53 -0.11 -11.04
CA LEU A 53 1.27 -0.84 -10.98
C LEU A 53 1.46 -2.11 -10.16
N VAL A 54 0.55 -2.35 -9.21
CA VAL A 54 0.55 -3.53 -8.36
C VAL A 54 -0.87 -3.88 -7.91
N ASP A 55 -1.23 -5.15 -7.98
CA ASP A 55 -2.39 -5.69 -7.28
C ASP A 55 -1.92 -6.49 -6.07
N TYR A 56 -2.28 -6.05 -4.87
CA TYR A 56 -1.94 -6.75 -3.62
C TYR A 56 -2.68 -8.07 -3.45
N ALA A 57 -3.68 -8.37 -4.30
CA ALA A 57 -4.28 -9.70 -4.39
C ALA A 57 -3.38 -10.74 -5.09
N ASP A 58 -2.18 -10.34 -5.52
CA ASP A 58 -1.12 -11.17 -6.09
C ASP A 58 0.22 -10.77 -5.46
N LEU A 59 0.70 -11.57 -4.50
CA LEU A 59 1.95 -11.29 -3.78
C LEU A 59 3.20 -11.33 -4.68
N SER A 60 3.11 -11.99 -5.83
CA SER A 60 4.21 -11.95 -6.81
C SER A 60 4.39 -10.56 -7.39
N GLN A 61 3.32 -9.78 -7.54
CA GLN A 61 3.39 -8.37 -7.96
C GLN A 61 3.97 -7.49 -6.87
N VAL A 62 3.69 -7.78 -5.61
CA VAL A 62 4.29 -7.05 -4.47
C VAL A 62 5.81 -7.27 -4.44
N LYS A 63 6.29 -8.49 -4.72
CA LYS A 63 7.72 -8.79 -4.84
C LYS A 63 8.36 -7.98 -5.97
N ARG A 64 7.75 -7.98 -7.16
CA ARG A 64 8.24 -7.17 -8.30
C ARG A 64 8.26 -5.67 -7.98
N LEU A 65 7.24 -5.17 -7.28
CA LEU A 65 7.24 -3.78 -6.83
C LEU A 65 8.41 -3.49 -5.90
N ALA A 66 8.71 -4.38 -4.95
CA ALA A 66 9.85 -4.21 -4.05
C ALA A 66 11.18 -4.18 -4.82
N ASP A 67 11.35 -5.04 -5.84
CA ASP A 67 12.54 -5.05 -6.70
C ASP A 67 12.69 -3.70 -7.44
N GLU A 68 11.59 -3.12 -7.95
CA GLU A 68 11.62 -1.81 -8.61
C GLU A 68 11.91 -0.67 -7.62
N LEU A 69 11.31 -0.71 -6.43
CA LEU A 69 11.54 0.31 -5.41
C LEU A 69 12.96 0.25 -4.84
N ASN A 70 13.58 -0.92 -4.77
CA ASN A 70 14.98 -1.07 -4.35
C ASN A 70 15.99 -0.42 -5.32
N LYS A 71 15.60 -0.10 -6.55
CA LYS A 71 16.44 0.63 -7.52
C LYS A 71 16.55 2.13 -7.24
N TYR A 72 15.64 2.69 -6.44
CA TYR A 72 15.76 4.08 -6.02
C TYR A 72 16.93 4.24 -5.06
N GLU A 73 17.64 5.36 -5.17
CA GLU A 73 18.77 5.67 -4.30
C GLU A 73 18.35 5.69 -2.82
N LYS A 74 17.20 6.31 -2.54
CA LYS A 74 16.69 6.52 -1.18
C LYS A 74 15.16 6.50 -1.16
N ILE A 75 14.60 5.98 -0.08
CA ILE A 75 13.18 6.09 0.28
C ILE A 75 13.11 6.70 1.67
N ASP A 76 12.71 7.95 1.78
CA ASP A 76 12.58 8.64 3.07
C ASP A 76 11.29 8.30 3.81
N VAL A 77 10.21 8.02 3.06
CA VAL A 77 8.92 7.67 3.64
C VAL A 77 8.25 6.58 2.81
N LEU A 78 7.83 5.51 3.47
CA LEU A 78 6.93 4.49 2.92
C LEU A 78 5.55 4.65 3.56
N VAL A 79 4.54 4.98 2.75
CA VAL A 79 3.15 5.09 3.19
C VAL A 79 2.39 3.86 2.72
N ASN A 80 2.15 2.91 3.62
CA ASN A 80 1.28 1.76 3.41
C ASN A 80 -0.18 2.20 3.58
N ASN A 81 -0.75 2.72 2.50
CA ASN A 81 -2.12 3.25 2.46
C ASN A 81 -3.06 2.40 1.60
N ALA A 82 -2.53 1.52 0.75
CA ALA A 82 -3.37 0.62 -0.04
C ALA A 82 -4.23 -0.26 0.87
N GLY A 83 -5.52 -0.28 0.62
CA GLY A 83 -6.47 -1.07 1.39
C GLY A 83 -7.90 -0.83 0.95
N GLY A 84 -8.83 -1.57 1.53
CA GLY A 84 -10.26 -1.46 1.29
C GLY A 84 -11.01 -2.69 1.78
N ALA A 85 -12.33 -2.57 1.93
CA ALA A 85 -13.21 -3.68 2.26
C ALA A 85 -13.72 -4.38 1.00
N GLN A 86 -13.97 -5.67 1.10
CA GLN A 86 -14.64 -6.46 0.07
C GLN A 86 -16.02 -6.87 0.60
N ASN A 87 -17.06 -6.71 -0.21
CA ASN A 87 -18.43 -7.06 0.19
C ASN A 87 -18.66 -8.58 0.30
N GLU A 88 -17.78 -9.38 -0.29
CA GLU A 88 -17.87 -10.83 -0.32
C GLU A 88 -16.52 -11.46 0.03
N ARG A 89 -16.57 -12.58 0.74
CA ARG A 89 -15.36 -13.38 0.96
C ARG A 89 -14.84 -13.92 -0.37
N LYS A 90 -13.59 -13.60 -0.68
CA LYS A 90 -12.88 -14.12 -1.85
C LYS A 90 -11.50 -14.59 -1.43
N ILE A 91 -11.05 -15.68 -2.02
CA ILE A 91 -9.70 -16.19 -1.84
C ILE A 91 -8.84 -15.70 -3.02
N THR A 92 -7.64 -15.23 -2.72
CA THR A 92 -6.66 -14.79 -3.71
C THR A 92 -5.96 -15.98 -4.36
N ILE A 93 -5.15 -15.72 -5.38
CA ILE A 93 -4.30 -16.74 -6.01
C ILE A 93 -3.24 -17.29 -5.05
N ASP A 94 -2.92 -16.55 -3.97
CA ASP A 94 -1.96 -16.96 -2.94
C ASP A 94 -2.63 -17.78 -1.81
N GLY A 95 -3.95 -18.00 -1.86
CA GLY A 95 -4.70 -18.82 -0.90
C GLY A 95 -5.14 -18.09 0.36
N TYR A 96 -5.10 -16.76 0.40
CA TYR A 96 -5.54 -15.95 1.54
C TYR A 96 -6.87 -15.24 1.29
N GLU A 97 -7.61 -14.93 2.37
CA GLU A 97 -8.76 -14.05 2.27
C GLU A 97 -8.31 -12.68 1.74
N LYS A 98 -9.07 -12.18 0.76
CA LYS A 98 -8.64 -11.04 -0.07
C LYS A 98 -8.47 -9.74 0.70
N THR A 99 -9.37 -9.44 1.66
CA THR A 99 -9.27 -8.23 2.49
C THR A 99 -8.05 -8.32 3.39
N PHE A 100 -7.84 -9.46 4.03
CA PHE A 100 -6.67 -9.72 4.86
C PHE A 100 -5.38 -9.61 4.06
N GLN A 101 -5.33 -10.22 2.86
CA GLN A 101 -4.14 -10.13 2.02
C GLN A 101 -3.84 -8.69 1.60
N ILE A 102 -4.84 -7.96 1.08
CA ILE A 102 -4.62 -6.60 0.59
C ILE A 102 -4.26 -5.64 1.71
N ASN A 103 -5.02 -5.67 2.83
CA ASN A 103 -4.88 -4.69 3.89
C ASN A 103 -3.71 -4.97 4.84
N HIS A 104 -3.28 -6.23 4.95
CA HIS A 104 -2.24 -6.61 5.89
C HIS A 104 -1.04 -7.29 5.22
N LEU A 105 -1.23 -8.47 4.59
CA LEU A 105 -0.10 -9.27 4.11
C LEU A 105 0.71 -8.56 3.03
N GLY A 106 0.05 -7.83 2.11
CA GLY A 106 0.73 -7.11 1.04
C GLY A 106 1.62 -5.99 1.58
N ALA A 107 1.11 -5.19 2.52
CA ALA A 107 1.88 -4.12 3.17
C ALA A 107 3.02 -4.69 4.05
N PHE A 108 2.75 -5.77 4.79
CA PHE A 108 3.76 -6.47 5.57
C PHE A 108 4.88 -7.00 4.69
N LEU A 109 4.55 -7.70 3.60
CA LEU A 109 5.53 -8.24 2.65
C LEU A 109 6.37 -7.13 2.02
N LEU A 110 5.73 -6.07 1.50
CA LEU A 110 6.44 -4.95 0.89
C LEU A 110 7.43 -4.31 1.86
N THR A 111 6.98 -4.05 3.09
CA THR A 111 7.83 -3.44 4.12
C THR A 111 9.06 -4.31 4.42
N ASN A 112 8.87 -5.62 4.57
CA ASN A 112 9.98 -6.55 4.86
C ASN A 112 10.95 -6.68 3.68
N LEU A 113 10.47 -6.70 2.45
CA LEU A 113 11.33 -6.76 1.26
C LEU A 113 12.13 -5.47 1.03
N LEU A 114 11.66 -4.35 1.56
CA LEU A 114 12.35 -3.06 1.52
C LEU A 114 13.14 -2.76 2.80
N LEU A 115 13.17 -3.67 3.79
CA LEU A 115 13.63 -3.36 5.14
C LEU A 115 15.05 -2.80 5.18
N GLU A 116 15.98 -3.41 4.47
CA GLU A 116 17.37 -2.94 4.39
C GLU A 116 17.45 -1.52 3.84
N LYS A 117 16.80 -1.27 2.69
CA LYS A 117 16.69 0.07 2.08
C LYS A 117 16.08 1.10 3.03
N LEU A 118 15.03 0.74 3.76
CA LEU A 118 14.35 1.63 4.68
C LEU A 118 15.22 1.97 5.90
N ILE A 119 15.98 0.99 6.41
CA ILE A 119 16.94 1.20 7.51
C ILE A 119 18.08 2.12 7.06
N GLU A 120 18.71 1.82 5.92
CA GLU A 120 19.79 2.64 5.36
C GLU A 120 19.34 4.09 5.11
N SER A 121 18.11 4.25 4.62
CA SER A 121 17.50 5.56 4.37
C SER A 121 17.04 6.28 5.65
N LYS A 122 17.07 5.63 6.80
CA LYS A 122 16.43 6.12 8.05
C LYS A 122 14.99 6.52 7.81
N ALA A 123 14.26 5.69 7.08
CA ALA A 123 12.92 5.97 6.58
C ALA A 123 11.88 6.02 7.70
N THR A 124 10.87 6.84 7.49
CA THR A 124 9.62 6.78 8.26
C THR A 124 8.65 5.84 7.56
N ILE A 125 8.07 4.89 8.28
CA ILE A 125 7.01 4.01 7.79
C ILE A 125 5.68 4.47 8.38
N ILE A 126 4.70 4.74 7.51
CA ILE A 126 3.34 5.11 7.91
C ILE A 126 2.40 3.97 7.56
N GLN A 127 1.68 3.45 8.56
CA GLN A 127 0.67 2.43 8.39
C GLN A 127 -0.73 3.06 8.51
N THR A 128 -1.50 3.04 7.42
CA THR A 128 -2.88 3.49 7.44
C THR A 128 -3.74 2.45 8.16
N SER A 129 -4.43 2.88 9.19
CA SER A 129 -5.36 2.07 9.98
C SER A 129 -6.75 2.70 9.97
N SER A 130 -7.73 2.01 10.54
CA SER A 130 -9.11 2.49 10.64
C SER A 130 -9.66 2.31 12.04
N ILE A 131 -10.43 3.29 12.48
CA ILE A 131 -11.22 3.20 13.72
C ILE A 131 -12.31 2.10 13.63
N ALA A 132 -12.67 1.67 12.42
CA ALA A 132 -13.63 0.59 12.19
C ALA A 132 -13.27 -0.69 12.96
N ALA A 133 -11.98 -0.99 13.10
CA ALA A 133 -11.50 -2.13 13.88
C ALA A 133 -12.00 -2.12 15.35
N ASN A 134 -12.24 -0.93 15.92
CA ASN A 134 -12.73 -0.78 17.30
C ASN A 134 -14.25 -0.57 17.39
N MET A 135 -14.86 -0.04 16.32
CA MET A 135 -16.30 0.32 16.36
C MET A 135 -17.23 -0.89 16.22
N PHE A 136 -16.78 -1.97 15.57
CA PHE A 136 -17.64 -3.12 15.27
C PHE A 136 -17.38 -4.32 16.18
N GLY A 137 -16.61 -4.15 17.25
CA GLY A 137 -16.32 -5.24 18.20
C GLY A 137 -15.65 -6.46 17.55
N MET A 138 -14.94 -6.23 16.44
CA MET A 138 -14.28 -7.31 15.72
C MET A 138 -13.13 -7.87 16.53
N ASN A 139 -13.32 -9.09 17.03
CA ASN A 139 -12.24 -9.88 17.60
C ASN A 139 -11.54 -10.62 16.45
N LEU A 140 -10.27 -10.31 16.24
CA LEU A 140 -9.44 -11.07 15.32
C LEU A 140 -9.25 -12.49 15.84
N ASP A 141 -9.81 -13.49 15.14
CA ASP A 141 -9.50 -14.89 15.42
C ASP A 141 -8.18 -15.26 14.70
N VAL A 142 -7.10 -15.33 15.47
CA VAL A 142 -5.77 -15.70 14.93
C VAL A 142 -5.71 -17.13 14.39
N HIS A 143 -6.72 -17.96 14.70
CA HIS A 143 -6.85 -19.32 14.18
C HIS A 143 -7.75 -19.41 12.93
N ASP A 144 -8.33 -18.27 12.50
CA ASP A 144 -9.18 -18.18 11.31
C ASP A 144 -8.94 -16.86 10.55
N LEU A 145 -7.68 -16.60 10.20
CA LEU A 145 -7.30 -15.38 9.45
C LEU A 145 -7.92 -15.30 8.05
N ASN A 146 -8.36 -16.41 7.51
CA ASN A 146 -9.06 -16.49 6.23
C ASN A 146 -10.59 -16.30 6.35
N ASN A 147 -11.11 -16.05 7.56
CA ASN A 147 -12.54 -15.85 7.82
C ASN A 147 -13.41 -16.97 7.20
N GLU A 148 -13.04 -18.22 7.44
CA GLU A 148 -13.74 -19.37 6.86
C GLU A 148 -15.10 -19.65 7.53
N LYS A 149 -15.19 -19.32 8.83
CA LYS A 149 -16.36 -19.64 9.66
C LYS A 149 -17.47 -18.58 9.55
N ASN A 150 -17.11 -17.31 9.66
CA ASN A 150 -18.09 -16.22 9.73
C ASN A 150 -17.52 -14.96 9.08
N TYR A 151 -17.64 -14.85 7.74
CA TYR A 151 -17.25 -13.64 7.04
C TYR A 151 -18.24 -12.50 7.30
N SER A 152 -17.73 -11.37 7.78
CA SER A 152 -18.45 -10.10 7.83
C SER A 152 -17.59 -9.03 7.14
N PRO A 153 -18.12 -8.39 6.08
CA PRO A 153 -17.40 -7.35 5.35
C PRO A 153 -17.18 -6.07 6.16
#